data_ad7b1463074e8f139f8c51946cd6eed5
#
_entry.id   ad7b1463074e8f139f8c51946cd6eed5
#
_cell.length_a   1.000
_cell.length_b   1.000
_cell.length_c   1.000
_cell.angle_alpha   90.00
_cell.angle_beta   90.00
_cell.angle_gamma   90.00
#
_symmetry.space_group_name_H-M   'P 1'
#
loop_
_entity.id
_entity.type
_entity.pdbx_description
1 polymer ?
#
loop_
_entity_poly.entity_id
_entity_poly.type
_entity_poly.pdbx_seq_one_letter_code
_entity_poly.pdbx_strand_id
1 'polypeptide(L)'
;MSWQEKINAALDARRAADALRRRYPVAQGAGRWLVADDRQYLNFSSNDYLGLSHHPQIIRAWKQGAEQFGVGSGGSGHVSGYSVAHQALEEELAEWLGYSRALLFISGFAANQAVIAAMMAKEDRIVADRLSHASLLEAASLSPSQLRRFVHNDVTHLARLLASPCPGQQLVVTEGVFSMDGDSAPLAEIQQVTQQHNGWLMVDDAHGTGVIGEQGRGSCWLQKVKPELLVVTFGKGFGVSGAAVLCSSTVADYLLQFARHLIYSTSMPPAQAQALRASLAVIRSDEGDARREKLAALITRFRAGVQDLPFKLADSCSAIQPLIVGDNSRALQLAEKLRQQGCWVTAIRPPTVPSGTARLRLTLTAAHEMQDIDRLLEVLHGNG
;
A
#
# COMPACT_ATOMS: atom_id res chain seq x y z
N MET A 1 -12.81 34.71 -12.55
CA MET A 1 -12.19 33.50 -13.13
C MET A 1 -13.26 32.45 -13.27
N SER A 2 -13.56 32.01 -14.47
CA SER A 2 -14.51 30.91 -14.73
C SER A 2 -13.92 29.55 -14.29
N TRP A 3 -14.75 28.54 -14.16
CA TRP A 3 -14.28 27.18 -13.91
C TRP A 3 -13.29 26.71 -14.97
N GLN A 4 -13.55 27.02 -16.26
CA GLN A 4 -12.67 26.62 -17.36
C GLN A 4 -11.29 27.28 -17.27
N GLU A 5 -11.24 28.59 -16.96
CA GLU A 5 -9.97 29.31 -16.77
C GLU A 5 -9.16 28.73 -15.60
N LYS A 6 -9.83 28.43 -14.47
CA LYS A 6 -9.18 27.81 -13.30
C LYS A 6 -8.61 26.41 -13.62
N ILE A 7 -9.37 25.58 -14.35
CA ILE A 7 -8.95 24.23 -14.75
C ILE A 7 -7.77 24.31 -15.73
N ASN A 8 -7.86 25.17 -16.75
CA ASN A 8 -6.80 25.32 -17.74
C ASN A 8 -5.49 25.80 -17.10
N ALA A 9 -5.54 26.81 -16.22
CA ALA A 9 -4.36 27.30 -15.51
C ALA A 9 -3.69 26.19 -14.66
N ALA A 10 -4.48 25.37 -13.98
CA ALA A 10 -3.95 24.26 -13.20
C ALA A 10 -3.29 23.17 -14.08
N LEU A 11 -3.87 22.87 -15.25
CA LEU A 11 -3.31 21.92 -16.20
C LEU A 11 -2.03 22.45 -16.85
N ASP A 12 -1.99 23.75 -17.20
CA ASP A 12 -0.82 24.39 -17.80
C ASP A 12 0.36 24.43 -16.81
N ALA A 13 0.08 24.72 -15.54
CA ALA A 13 1.09 24.61 -14.49
C ALA A 13 1.67 23.19 -14.38
N ARG A 14 0.83 22.15 -14.50
CA ARG A 14 1.27 20.76 -14.51
C ARG A 14 2.11 20.40 -15.71
N ARG A 15 1.77 20.91 -16.91
CA ARG A 15 2.55 20.71 -18.14
C ARG A 15 3.92 21.37 -18.03
N ALA A 16 3.96 22.63 -17.59
CA ALA A 16 5.20 23.38 -17.41
C ALA A 16 6.18 22.76 -16.41
N ALA A 17 5.66 22.02 -15.43
CA ALA A 17 6.46 21.32 -14.42
C ALA A 17 6.79 19.84 -14.77
N ASP A 18 6.51 19.37 -15.98
CA ASP A 18 6.58 17.95 -16.36
C ASP A 18 5.86 17.01 -15.36
N ALA A 19 4.77 17.50 -14.78
CA ALA A 19 4.02 16.82 -13.72
C ALA A 19 2.64 16.31 -14.18
N LEU A 20 2.33 16.42 -15.48
CA LEU A 20 1.06 15.94 -16.03
C LEU A 20 1.03 14.40 -16.02
N ARG A 21 0.00 13.83 -15.39
CA ARG A 21 -0.19 12.39 -15.32
C ARG A 21 -1.01 11.90 -16.51
N ARG A 22 -0.67 10.72 -17.01
CA ARG A 22 -1.42 10.02 -18.06
C ARG A 22 -1.70 8.58 -17.63
N ARG A 23 -2.81 8.02 -18.11
CA ARG A 23 -3.11 6.59 -18.01
C ARG A 23 -2.83 5.93 -19.34
N TYR A 24 -2.18 4.77 -19.29
CA TYR A 24 -1.94 3.94 -20.45
C TYR A 24 -2.86 2.72 -20.38
N PRO A 25 -3.69 2.45 -21.39
CA PRO A 25 -4.44 1.20 -21.46
C PRO A 25 -3.46 0.04 -21.64
N VAL A 26 -3.63 -1.00 -20.85
CA VAL A 26 -2.81 -2.20 -20.92
C VAL A 26 -3.71 -3.41 -21.14
N ALA A 27 -3.33 -4.30 -22.04
CA ALA A 27 -4.03 -5.56 -22.25
C ALA A 27 -3.76 -6.55 -21.10
N GLN A 28 -2.57 -6.46 -20.49
CA GLN A 28 -2.17 -7.20 -19.30
C GLN A 28 -1.23 -6.32 -18.48
N GLY A 29 -1.50 -6.11 -17.20
CA GLY A 29 -0.76 -5.14 -16.37
C GLY A 29 -0.34 -5.62 -15.00
N ALA A 30 -0.87 -6.75 -14.51
CA ALA A 30 -0.44 -7.37 -13.26
C ALA A 30 0.55 -8.51 -13.55
N GLY A 31 1.46 -8.76 -12.61
CA GLY A 31 2.45 -9.83 -12.73
C GLY A 31 3.72 -9.44 -13.50
N ARG A 32 4.45 -10.48 -13.96
CA ARG A 32 5.78 -10.37 -14.60
C ARG A 32 5.78 -9.57 -15.89
N TRP A 33 4.73 -9.70 -16.68
CA TRP A 33 4.61 -9.10 -18.01
C TRP A 33 3.54 -8.02 -18.05
N LEU A 34 3.84 -6.94 -18.76
CA LEU A 34 2.88 -5.91 -19.12
C LEU A 34 2.77 -5.88 -20.66
N VAL A 35 1.54 -5.85 -21.16
CA VAL A 35 1.25 -5.76 -22.60
C VAL A 35 0.53 -4.45 -22.87
N ALA A 36 1.16 -3.59 -23.65
CA ALA A 36 0.61 -2.30 -24.10
C ALA A 36 1.06 -2.04 -25.55
N ASP A 37 0.19 -1.44 -26.36
CA ASP A 37 0.45 -1.10 -27.76
C ASP A 37 1.03 -2.29 -28.56
N ASP A 38 0.43 -3.47 -28.39
CA ASP A 38 0.83 -4.76 -28.98
C ASP A 38 2.27 -5.20 -28.70
N ARG A 39 2.90 -4.62 -27.67
CA ARG A 39 4.25 -4.97 -27.22
C ARG A 39 4.23 -5.51 -25.80
N GLN A 40 5.10 -6.46 -25.56
CA GLN A 40 5.32 -7.05 -24.23
C GLN A 40 6.55 -6.44 -23.55
N TYR A 41 6.42 -6.15 -22.27
CA TYR A 41 7.46 -5.56 -21.44
C TYR A 41 7.64 -6.38 -20.15
N LEU A 42 8.88 -6.48 -19.66
CA LEU A 42 9.12 -6.87 -18.28
C LEU A 42 8.58 -5.78 -17.34
N ASN A 43 7.69 -6.17 -16.44
CA ASN A 43 6.92 -5.24 -15.64
C ASN A 43 7.55 -4.99 -14.26
N PHE A 44 8.30 -3.92 -14.11
CA PHE A 44 8.88 -3.48 -12.85
C PHE A 44 8.05 -2.37 -12.17
N SER A 45 6.74 -2.33 -12.42
CA SER A 45 5.80 -1.36 -11.82
C SER A 45 4.60 -2.01 -11.13
N SER A 46 4.51 -3.34 -11.11
CA SER A 46 3.42 -4.06 -10.45
C SER A 46 3.61 -4.12 -8.94
N ASN A 47 2.53 -3.89 -8.19
CA ASN A 47 2.50 -4.12 -6.74
C ASN A 47 2.05 -5.56 -6.38
N ASP A 48 1.85 -6.44 -7.33
CA ASP A 48 1.53 -7.87 -7.11
C ASP A 48 2.79 -8.61 -6.63
N TYR A 49 3.26 -8.28 -5.43
CA TYR A 49 4.58 -8.67 -4.92
C TYR A 49 4.82 -10.17 -4.87
N LEU A 50 3.80 -10.97 -4.62
CA LEU A 50 3.89 -12.43 -4.61
C LEU A 50 3.50 -13.07 -5.94
N GLY A 51 3.06 -12.29 -6.94
CA GLY A 51 2.61 -12.80 -8.24
C GLY A 51 1.33 -13.62 -8.16
N LEU A 52 0.41 -13.25 -7.27
CA LEU A 52 -0.81 -14.01 -7.00
C LEU A 52 -2.00 -13.65 -7.89
N SER A 53 -1.96 -12.52 -8.59
CA SER A 53 -3.07 -12.04 -9.44
C SER A 53 -3.47 -13.02 -10.56
N HIS A 54 -2.57 -13.89 -10.98
CA HIS A 54 -2.81 -14.94 -11.98
C HIS A 54 -2.78 -16.35 -11.40
N HIS A 55 -2.83 -16.49 -10.07
CA HIS A 55 -2.76 -17.79 -9.42
C HIS A 55 -4.01 -18.62 -9.72
N PRO A 56 -3.87 -19.87 -10.24
CA PRO A 56 -5.02 -20.67 -10.69
C PRO A 56 -6.04 -20.98 -9.62
N GLN A 57 -5.61 -21.18 -8.38
CA GLN A 57 -6.50 -21.44 -7.24
C GLN A 57 -7.35 -20.24 -6.90
N ILE A 58 -6.78 -19.02 -6.96
CA ILE A 58 -7.47 -17.76 -6.66
C ILE A 58 -8.48 -17.46 -7.77
N ILE A 59 -8.11 -17.65 -9.04
CA ILE A 59 -9.01 -17.51 -10.19
C ILE A 59 -10.19 -18.49 -10.08
N ARG A 60 -9.93 -19.75 -9.71
CA ARG A 60 -11.01 -20.73 -9.49
C ARG A 60 -11.96 -20.31 -8.37
N ALA A 61 -11.43 -19.86 -7.25
CA ALA A 61 -12.23 -19.40 -6.12
C ALA A 61 -13.11 -18.20 -6.49
N TRP A 62 -12.58 -17.27 -7.31
CA TRP A 62 -13.36 -16.14 -7.84
C TRP A 62 -14.52 -16.63 -8.72
N LYS A 63 -14.24 -17.53 -9.67
CA LYS A 63 -15.28 -18.10 -10.56
C LYS A 63 -16.37 -18.81 -9.77
N GLN A 64 -15.99 -19.69 -8.85
CA GLN A 64 -16.94 -20.40 -7.98
C GLN A 64 -17.77 -19.44 -7.11
N GLY A 65 -17.13 -18.42 -6.56
CA GLY A 65 -17.82 -17.38 -5.81
C GLY A 65 -18.82 -16.59 -6.66
N ALA A 66 -18.50 -16.29 -7.91
CA ALA A 66 -19.41 -15.61 -8.84
C ALA A 66 -20.60 -16.52 -9.23
N GLU A 67 -20.37 -17.81 -9.44
CA GLU A 67 -21.43 -18.79 -9.70
C GLU A 67 -22.38 -18.94 -8.49
N GLN A 68 -21.84 -18.94 -7.27
CA GLN A 68 -22.60 -19.14 -6.04
C GLN A 68 -23.35 -17.91 -5.58
N PHE A 69 -22.74 -16.73 -5.63
CA PHE A 69 -23.26 -15.49 -5.01
C PHE A 69 -23.67 -14.41 -6.02
N GLY A 70 -23.40 -14.62 -7.31
CA GLY A 70 -23.51 -13.56 -8.31
C GLY A 70 -22.28 -12.63 -8.35
N VAL A 71 -22.36 -11.57 -9.15
CA VAL A 71 -21.23 -10.67 -9.45
C VAL A 71 -21.16 -9.43 -8.56
N GLY A 72 -22.17 -9.19 -7.74
CA GLY A 72 -22.26 -8.03 -6.85
C GLY A 72 -22.87 -8.37 -5.51
N SER A 73 -22.72 -7.48 -4.54
CA SER A 73 -23.22 -7.66 -3.17
C SER A 73 -24.64 -7.11 -2.95
N GLY A 74 -25.17 -6.30 -3.87
CA GLY A 74 -26.52 -5.73 -3.82
C GLY A 74 -26.74 -4.59 -2.84
N GLY A 75 -25.74 -4.23 -2.01
CA GLY A 75 -25.86 -3.14 -1.04
C GLY A 75 -24.66 -3.05 -0.10
N SER A 76 -24.76 -2.18 0.89
CA SER A 76 -23.77 -2.13 1.97
C SER A 76 -23.95 -3.31 2.94
N GLY A 77 -22.94 -3.58 3.75
CA GLY A 77 -22.96 -4.63 4.76
C GLY A 77 -24.06 -4.46 5.82
N HIS A 78 -24.53 -3.22 6.03
CA HIS A 78 -25.60 -2.91 6.98
C HIS A 78 -27.01 -3.16 6.41
N VAL A 79 -27.14 -3.44 5.12
CA VAL A 79 -28.42 -3.72 4.46
C VAL A 79 -28.47 -5.19 4.04
N SER A 80 -27.87 -5.53 2.90
CA SER A 80 -27.90 -6.89 2.34
C SER A 80 -26.55 -7.35 1.79
N GLY A 81 -25.53 -6.53 1.86
CA GLY A 81 -24.24 -6.77 1.21
C GLY A 81 -23.23 -7.54 2.06
N TYR A 82 -23.57 -8.03 3.24
CA TYR A 82 -22.70 -8.82 4.10
C TYR A 82 -23.05 -10.30 4.01
N SER A 83 -22.27 -11.06 3.27
CA SER A 83 -22.49 -12.50 3.04
C SER A 83 -21.63 -13.35 3.98
N VAL A 84 -21.93 -14.65 4.02
CA VAL A 84 -21.10 -15.65 4.73
C VAL A 84 -19.66 -15.69 4.23
N ALA A 85 -19.40 -15.33 2.98
CA ALA A 85 -18.04 -15.23 2.43
C ALA A 85 -17.27 -14.05 3.04
N HIS A 86 -17.91 -12.90 3.26
CA HIS A 86 -17.32 -11.76 3.95
C HIS A 86 -17.02 -12.10 5.41
N GLN A 87 -17.99 -12.69 6.12
CA GLN A 87 -17.81 -13.10 7.52
C GLN A 87 -16.62 -14.05 7.66
N ALA A 88 -16.57 -15.09 6.84
CA ALA A 88 -15.47 -16.06 6.91
C ALA A 88 -14.10 -15.43 6.64
N LEU A 89 -14.01 -14.48 5.68
CA LEU A 89 -12.77 -13.76 5.43
C LEU A 89 -12.37 -12.87 6.62
N GLU A 90 -13.31 -12.16 7.24
CA GLU A 90 -13.04 -11.34 8.43
C GLU A 90 -12.53 -12.20 9.59
N GLU A 91 -13.14 -13.35 9.85
CA GLU A 91 -12.73 -14.30 10.89
C GLU A 91 -11.33 -14.85 10.62
N GLU A 92 -11.04 -15.28 9.39
CA GLU A 92 -9.73 -15.81 8.98
C GLU A 92 -8.61 -14.75 9.08
N LEU A 93 -8.89 -13.50 8.70
CA LEU A 93 -7.94 -12.39 8.82
C LEU A 93 -7.67 -12.04 10.28
N ALA A 94 -8.69 -11.99 11.11
CA ALA A 94 -8.56 -11.70 12.54
C ALA A 94 -7.74 -12.79 13.25
N GLU A 95 -8.02 -14.07 12.98
CA GLU A 95 -7.24 -15.20 13.49
C GLU A 95 -5.78 -15.11 13.06
N TRP A 96 -5.54 -14.94 11.74
CA TRP A 96 -4.18 -14.92 11.18
C TRP A 96 -3.30 -13.80 11.79
N LEU A 97 -3.86 -12.60 11.97
CA LEU A 97 -3.13 -11.44 12.46
C LEU A 97 -3.23 -11.27 14.00
N GLY A 98 -3.98 -12.15 14.68
CA GLY A 98 -4.09 -12.16 16.14
C GLY A 98 -4.94 -11.04 16.73
N TYR A 99 -5.97 -10.60 16.01
CA TYR A 99 -6.93 -9.58 16.45
C TYR A 99 -8.29 -10.21 16.79
N SER A 100 -9.09 -9.47 17.58
CA SER A 100 -10.44 -9.92 17.91
C SER A 100 -11.41 -9.80 16.74
N ARG A 101 -11.22 -8.79 15.89
CA ARG A 101 -12.10 -8.50 14.76
C ARG A 101 -11.32 -7.97 13.55
N ALA A 102 -11.87 -8.23 12.38
CA ALA A 102 -11.52 -7.58 11.14
C ALA A 102 -12.79 -7.00 10.51
N LEU A 103 -12.69 -5.85 9.86
CA LEU A 103 -13.78 -5.22 9.10
C LEU A 103 -13.30 -4.97 7.68
N LEU A 104 -14.04 -5.46 6.69
CA LEU A 104 -13.71 -5.32 5.28
C LEU A 104 -14.10 -3.96 4.71
N PHE A 105 -13.24 -3.41 3.86
CA PHE A 105 -13.44 -2.17 3.11
C PHE A 105 -13.15 -2.38 1.62
N ILE A 106 -13.75 -1.54 0.77
CA ILE A 106 -13.55 -1.61 -0.68
C ILE A 106 -12.13 -1.24 -1.13
N SER A 107 -11.39 -0.49 -0.33
CA SER A 107 -10.00 -0.10 -0.58
C SER A 107 -9.30 0.36 0.70
N GLY A 108 -7.95 0.36 0.70
CA GLY A 108 -7.17 0.95 1.79
C GLY A 108 -7.43 2.45 1.96
N PHE A 109 -7.68 3.17 0.87
CA PHE A 109 -8.03 4.59 0.91
C PHE A 109 -9.33 4.80 1.71
N ALA A 110 -10.38 4.02 1.41
CA ALA A 110 -11.66 4.07 2.12
C ALA A 110 -11.51 3.66 3.60
N ALA A 111 -10.70 2.64 3.89
CA ALA A 111 -10.42 2.20 5.25
C ALA A 111 -9.77 3.30 6.09
N ASN A 112 -8.69 3.91 5.58
CA ASN A 112 -7.98 4.98 6.26
C ASN A 112 -8.87 6.20 6.52
N GLN A 113 -9.64 6.63 5.52
CA GLN A 113 -10.59 7.73 5.68
C GLN A 113 -11.69 7.42 6.70
N ALA A 114 -12.27 6.22 6.62
CA ALA A 114 -13.35 5.81 7.51
C ALA A 114 -12.93 5.78 8.97
N VAL A 115 -11.76 5.18 9.25
CA VAL A 115 -11.23 5.05 10.62
C VAL A 115 -10.93 6.43 11.19
N ILE A 116 -10.17 7.26 10.51
CA ILE A 116 -9.78 8.58 11.00
C ILE A 116 -11.01 9.48 11.18
N ALA A 117 -11.95 9.47 10.21
CA ALA A 117 -13.16 10.29 10.30
C ALA A 117 -14.11 9.84 11.42
N ALA A 118 -14.17 8.53 11.73
CA ALA A 118 -15.02 8.01 12.79
C ALA A 118 -14.42 8.23 14.18
N MET A 119 -13.08 8.10 14.31
CA MET A 119 -12.40 8.09 15.61
C MET A 119 -12.06 9.48 16.14
N MET A 120 -11.79 10.47 15.26
CA MET A 120 -11.16 11.73 15.65
C MET A 120 -12.15 12.87 15.81
N ALA A 121 -12.10 13.54 16.96
CA ALA A 121 -12.89 14.73 17.31
C ALA A 121 -12.03 16.00 17.32
N LYS A 122 -12.68 17.15 17.50
CA LYS A 122 -12.04 18.49 17.45
C LYS A 122 -10.91 18.65 18.48
N GLU A 123 -11.09 18.10 19.66
CA GLU A 123 -10.13 18.23 20.78
C GLU A 123 -8.95 17.25 20.66
N ASP A 124 -9.02 16.31 19.71
CA ASP A 124 -8.02 15.26 19.52
C ASP A 124 -6.85 15.74 18.65
N ARG A 125 -5.79 14.96 18.65
CA ARG A 125 -4.60 15.20 17.83
C ARG A 125 -4.21 13.96 17.04
N ILE A 126 -3.92 14.16 15.74
CA ILE A 126 -3.25 13.16 14.91
C ILE A 126 -1.77 13.57 14.79
N VAL A 127 -0.87 12.64 15.06
CA VAL A 127 0.58 12.80 14.88
C VAL A 127 1.03 11.81 13.81
N ALA A 128 1.17 12.28 12.56
CA ALA A 128 1.45 11.45 11.40
C ALA A 128 2.91 11.55 10.95
N ASP A 129 3.50 10.44 10.51
CA ASP A 129 4.75 10.51 9.75
C ASP A 129 4.53 11.37 8.51
N ARG A 130 5.47 12.27 8.24
CA ARG A 130 5.32 13.24 7.12
C ARG A 130 5.30 12.57 5.74
N LEU A 131 5.80 11.34 5.60
CA LEU A 131 5.78 10.56 4.37
C LEU A 131 4.65 9.52 4.31
N SER A 132 3.74 9.52 5.30
CA SER A 132 2.55 8.67 5.26
C SER A 132 1.77 8.83 3.96
N HIS A 133 1.13 7.75 3.53
CA HIS A 133 0.37 7.70 2.29
C HIS A 133 -0.69 8.80 2.21
N ALA A 134 -0.97 9.27 0.99
CA ALA A 134 -1.92 10.35 0.74
C ALA A 134 -3.30 10.12 1.39
N SER A 135 -3.78 8.88 1.47
CA SER A 135 -5.06 8.55 2.11
C SER A 135 -5.08 8.86 3.61
N LEU A 136 -3.96 8.63 4.30
CA LEU A 136 -3.81 8.94 5.73
C LEU A 136 -3.71 10.44 5.96
N LEU A 137 -2.86 11.12 5.18
CA LEU A 137 -2.66 12.57 5.32
C LEU A 137 -3.89 13.38 4.90
N GLU A 138 -4.61 12.93 3.87
CA GLU A 138 -5.86 13.56 3.44
C GLU A 138 -6.94 13.37 4.50
N ALA A 139 -7.15 12.15 4.99
CA ALA A 139 -8.09 11.88 6.07
C ALA A 139 -7.80 12.70 7.32
N ALA A 140 -6.52 12.78 7.71
CA ALA A 140 -6.09 13.59 8.84
C ALA A 140 -6.31 15.09 8.62
N SER A 141 -6.11 15.59 7.40
CA SER A 141 -6.32 17.00 7.05
C SER A 141 -7.81 17.38 6.99
N LEU A 142 -8.68 16.46 6.63
CA LEU A 142 -10.13 16.64 6.58
C LEU A 142 -10.80 16.41 7.94
N SER A 143 -10.11 15.78 8.87
CA SER A 143 -10.56 15.57 10.24
C SER A 143 -10.67 16.90 10.98
N PRO A 144 -11.62 17.07 11.92
CA PRO A 144 -11.69 18.25 12.78
C PRO A 144 -10.54 18.34 13.79
N SER A 145 -9.76 17.26 13.97
CA SER A 145 -8.67 17.18 14.93
C SER A 145 -7.43 17.97 14.51
N GLN A 146 -6.52 18.20 15.46
CA GLN A 146 -5.24 18.86 15.15
C GLN A 146 -4.28 17.88 14.49
N LEU A 147 -3.87 18.15 13.23
CA LEU A 147 -2.80 17.41 12.57
C LEU A 147 -1.42 17.98 12.91
N ARG A 148 -0.52 17.13 13.39
CA ARG A 148 0.92 17.36 13.50
C ARG A 148 1.66 16.32 12.66
N ARG A 149 2.79 16.71 12.06
CA ARG A 149 3.62 15.80 11.28
C ARG A 149 5.01 15.69 11.90
N PHE A 150 5.45 14.49 12.22
CA PHE A 150 6.82 14.27 12.64
C PHE A 150 7.74 13.98 11.45
N VAL A 151 9.02 14.26 11.64
CA VAL A 151 10.05 13.96 10.63
C VAL A 151 10.09 12.45 10.43
N HIS A 152 10.18 12.05 9.16
CA HIS A 152 10.10 10.65 8.74
C HIS A 152 10.99 9.74 9.60
N ASN A 153 10.37 8.74 10.23
CA ASN A 153 10.99 7.76 11.11
C ASN A 153 11.74 8.33 12.34
N ASP A 154 11.57 9.64 12.64
CA ASP A 154 12.23 10.29 13.79
C ASP A 154 11.39 10.14 15.07
N VAL A 155 11.70 9.09 15.84
CA VAL A 155 11.02 8.78 17.10
C VAL A 155 11.22 9.89 18.16
N THR A 156 12.37 10.57 18.16
CA THR A 156 12.65 11.69 19.07
C THR A 156 11.75 12.89 18.77
N HIS A 157 11.56 13.20 17.49
CA HIS A 157 10.61 14.25 17.10
C HIS A 157 9.16 13.85 17.42
N LEU A 158 8.79 12.59 17.19
CA LEU A 158 7.47 12.07 17.60
C LEU A 158 7.23 12.26 19.09
N ALA A 159 8.19 11.86 19.94
CA ALA A 159 8.10 12.01 21.39
C ALA A 159 7.86 13.47 21.81
N ARG A 160 8.59 14.43 21.21
CA ARG A 160 8.40 15.87 21.48
C ARG A 160 7.01 16.36 21.12
N LEU A 161 6.44 15.90 20.00
CA LEU A 161 5.08 16.28 19.60
C LEU A 161 4.02 15.70 20.55
N LEU A 162 4.19 14.44 20.97
CA LEU A 162 3.28 13.78 21.89
C LEU A 162 3.32 14.39 23.31
N ALA A 163 4.48 14.85 23.75
CA ALA A 163 4.65 15.48 25.06
C ALA A 163 3.97 16.86 25.18
N SER A 164 3.64 17.52 24.07
CA SER A 164 2.96 18.80 24.11
C SER A 164 1.49 18.64 24.55
N PRO A 165 0.91 19.59 25.32
CA PRO A 165 -0.45 19.47 25.81
C PRO A 165 -1.47 19.17 24.71
N CYS A 166 -2.36 18.22 24.96
CA CYS A 166 -3.48 17.86 24.10
C CYS A 166 -4.73 17.66 24.99
N PRO A 167 -5.82 18.38 24.75
CA PRO A 167 -7.01 18.25 25.59
C PRO A 167 -7.78 16.93 25.35
N GLY A 168 -7.67 16.36 24.15
CA GLY A 168 -8.32 15.11 23.76
C GLY A 168 -7.33 13.94 23.63
N GLN A 169 -7.71 12.96 22.83
CA GLN A 169 -6.93 11.77 22.55
C GLN A 169 -5.85 12.00 21.49
N GLN A 170 -4.82 11.17 21.47
CA GLN A 170 -3.74 11.25 20.50
C GLN A 170 -3.70 9.96 19.66
N LEU A 171 -3.72 10.11 18.33
CA LEU A 171 -3.56 9.02 17.37
C LEU A 171 -2.25 9.22 16.61
N VAL A 172 -1.31 8.31 16.77
CA VAL A 172 -0.10 8.24 15.95
C VAL A 172 -0.40 7.44 14.70
N VAL A 173 0.02 7.93 13.54
CA VAL A 173 -0.24 7.31 12.25
C VAL A 173 1.06 7.13 11.48
N THR A 174 1.34 5.90 11.02
CA THR A 174 2.51 5.56 10.21
C THR A 174 2.21 4.39 9.27
N GLU A 175 3.21 4.01 8.47
CA GLU A 175 3.15 2.82 7.60
C GLU A 175 4.11 1.74 8.09
N GLY A 176 3.84 0.49 7.76
CA GLY A 176 4.80 -0.60 8.00
C GLY A 176 5.97 -0.51 7.04
N VAL A 177 5.67 -0.33 5.75
CA VAL A 177 6.63 -0.05 4.67
C VAL A 177 6.11 1.13 3.86
N PHE A 178 6.95 2.13 3.63
CA PHE A 178 6.57 3.36 2.91
C PHE A 178 6.54 3.16 1.40
N SER A 179 5.45 3.57 0.79
CA SER A 179 5.12 3.25 -0.61
C SER A 179 6.08 3.81 -1.66
N MET A 180 6.74 4.96 -1.38
CA MET A 180 7.61 5.66 -2.32
C MET A 180 9.10 5.50 -2.02
N ASP A 181 9.45 5.13 -0.79
CA ASP A 181 10.84 4.99 -0.33
C ASP A 181 11.22 3.51 -0.11
N GLY A 182 10.24 2.65 0.16
CA GLY A 182 10.44 1.22 0.37
C GLY A 182 11.06 0.87 1.72
N ASP A 183 11.38 1.85 2.54
CA ASP A 183 11.91 1.67 3.89
C ASP A 183 10.81 1.36 4.90
N SER A 184 11.21 0.89 6.07
CA SER A 184 10.31 0.47 7.13
C SER A 184 10.32 1.44 8.31
N ALA A 185 9.17 1.63 8.95
CA ALA A 185 9.09 2.37 10.20
C ALA A 185 9.70 1.57 11.36
N PRO A 186 10.34 2.24 12.34
CA PRO A 186 10.76 1.63 13.62
C PRO A 186 9.54 1.48 14.54
N LEU A 187 8.67 0.50 14.20
CA LEU A 187 7.34 0.36 14.82
C LEU A 187 7.42 0.07 16.32
N ALA A 188 8.43 -0.67 16.77
CA ALA A 188 8.59 -0.99 18.20
C ALA A 188 8.81 0.27 19.04
N GLU A 189 9.73 1.14 18.58
CA GLU A 189 10.03 2.41 19.24
C GLU A 189 8.85 3.39 19.14
N ILE A 190 8.19 3.44 17.99
CA ILE A 190 6.99 4.28 17.77
C ILE A 190 5.88 3.83 18.74
N GLN A 191 5.60 2.53 18.85
CA GLN A 191 4.59 2.02 19.78
C GLN A 191 4.95 2.35 21.22
N GLN A 192 6.19 2.13 21.62
CA GLN A 192 6.65 2.42 22.99
C GLN A 192 6.42 3.88 23.35
N VAL A 193 6.86 4.81 22.50
CA VAL A 193 6.69 6.25 22.73
C VAL A 193 5.21 6.65 22.72
N THR A 194 4.42 6.08 21.83
CA THR A 194 2.97 6.33 21.77
C THR A 194 2.27 5.93 23.05
N GLN A 195 2.58 4.74 23.57
CA GLN A 195 2.01 4.24 24.83
C GLN A 195 2.45 5.04 26.05
N GLN A 196 3.70 5.51 26.11
CA GLN A 196 4.21 6.39 27.18
C GLN A 196 3.42 7.70 27.30
N HIS A 197 2.80 8.13 26.21
CA HIS A 197 1.97 9.33 26.14
C HIS A 197 0.46 9.04 26.07
N ASN A 198 0.04 7.81 26.43
CA ASN A 198 -1.36 7.37 26.41
C ASN A 198 -2.04 7.54 25.04
N GLY A 199 -1.26 7.54 23.95
CA GLY A 199 -1.77 7.59 22.59
C GLY A 199 -2.12 6.21 22.04
N TRP A 200 -2.85 6.18 20.94
CA TRP A 200 -3.10 4.99 20.13
C TRP A 200 -2.25 5.02 18.87
N LEU A 201 -1.90 3.84 18.38
CA LEU A 201 -1.14 3.65 17.15
C LEU A 201 -2.02 3.06 16.05
N MET A 202 -2.02 3.71 14.90
CA MET A 202 -2.58 3.21 13.65
C MET A 202 -1.45 2.95 12.66
N VAL A 203 -1.37 1.73 12.14
CA VAL A 203 -0.38 1.34 11.13
C VAL A 203 -1.09 0.91 9.85
N ASP A 204 -0.73 1.52 8.74
CA ASP A 204 -1.06 1.03 7.41
C ASP A 204 0.07 0.10 6.93
N ASP A 205 -0.20 -1.20 6.90
CA ASP A 205 0.77 -2.22 6.45
C ASP A 205 0.47 -2.76 5.05
N ALA A 206 -0.02 -1.89 4.18
CA ALA A 206 -0.38 -2.24 2.80
C ALA A 206 0.75 -2.90 2.01
N HIS A 207 2.00 -2.54 2.27
CA HIS A 207 3.18 -3.06 1.57
C HIS A 207 3.92 -4.18 2.31
N GLY A 208 3.59 -4.42 3.57
CA GLY A 208 4.19 -5.49 4.38
C GLY A 208 3.31 -6.73 4.45
N THR A 209 2.00 -6.57 4.55
CA THR A 209 1.04 -7.67 4.70
C THR A 209 1.06 -8.61 3.49
N GLY A 210 1.19 -9.90 3.74
CA GLY A 210 1.37 -10.97 2.76
C GLY A 210 2.83 -11.21 2.39
N VAL A 211 3.71 -10.21 2.56
CA VAL A 211 5.07 -10.18 2.00
C VAL A 211 6.16 -10.32 3.05
N ILE A 212 5.95 -9.78 4.24
CA ILE A 212 6.97 -9.68 5.30
C ILE A 212 6.56 -10.57 6.49
N GLY A 213 7.57 -11.13 7.15
CA GLY A 213 7.39 -11.91 8.37
C GLY A 213 6.88 -13.32 8.14
N GLU A 214 6.83 -14.07 9.22
CA GLU A 214 6.34 -15.44 9.25
C GLU A 214 4.93 -15.55 8.68
N GLN A 215 4.72 -16.47 7.75
CA GLN A 215 3.44 -16.64 7.03
C GLN A 215 2.91 -15.33 6.38
N GLY A 216 3.78 -14.36 6.12
CA GLY A 216 3.40 -13.08 5.52
C GLY A 216 2.57 -12.15 6.43
N ARG A 217 2.64 -12.30 7.75
CA ARG A 217 1.83 -11.53 8.72
C ARG A 217 2.17 -10.04 8.78
N GLY A 218 3.17 -9.58 8.05
CA GLY A 218 3.48 -8.17 7.86
C GLY A 218 4.48 -7.58 8.84
N SER A 219 4.65 -6.28 8.71
CA SER A 219 5.67 -5.50 9.42
C SER A 219 5.44 -5.46 10.94
N CYS A 220 4.19 -5.34 11.35
CA CYS A 220 3.83 -5.33 12.77
C CYS A 220 4.18 -6.66 13.45
N TRP A 221 3.87 -7.78 12.80
CA TRP A 221 4.22 -9.10 13.33
C TRP A 221 5.73 -9.29 13.43
N LEU A 222 6.47 -8.91 12.38
CA LEU A 222 7.93 -9.01 12.35
C LEU A 222 8.59 -8.25 13.51
N GLN A 223 8.10 -7.04 13.81
CA GLN A 223 8.62 -6.19 14.89
C GLN A 223 7.96 -6.43 16.25
N LYS A 224 7.06 -7.43 16.35
CA LYS A 224 6.33 -7.79 17.60
C LYS A 224 5.51 -6.62 18.15
N VAL A 225 4.90 -5.86 17.27
CA VAL A 225 4.06 -4.71 17.58
C VAL A 225 2.60 -5.08 17.29
N LYS A 226 1.71 -4.65 18.18
CA LYS A 226 0.27 -4.80 17.99
C LYS A 226 -0.40 -3.44 18.16
N PRO A 227 -0.52 -2.67 17.05
CA PRO A 227 -1.21 -1.38 17.11
C PRO A 227 -2.70 -1.56 17.42
N GLU A 228 -3.35 -0.54 17.97
CA GLU A 228 -4.79 -0.53 18.23
C GLU A 228 -5.60 -0.63 16.94
N LEU A 229 -5.04 -0.10 15.85
CA LEU A 229 -5.64 -0.10 14.51
C LEU A 229 -4.59 -0.54 13.49
N LEU A 230 -4.79 -1.70 12.87
CA LEU A 230 -3.97 -2.19 11.77
C LEU A 230 -4.78 -2.20 10.49
N VAL A 231 -4.32 -1.48 9.47
CA VAL A 231 -4.90 -1.48 8.13
C VAL A 231 -4.07 -2.38 7.22
N VAL A 232 -4.73 -3.31 6.56
CA VAL A 232 -4.13 -4.20 5.56
C VAL A 232 -4.86 -4.06 4.24
N THR A 233 -4.15 -4.21 3.12
CA THR A 233 -4.74 -4.07 1.79
C THR A 233 -4.49 -5.30 0.93
N PHE A 234 -5.40 -5.57 0.02
CA PHE A 234 -5.41 -6.79 -0.77
C PHE A 234 -5.05 -6.57 -2.25
N GLY A 235 -4.74 -5.32 -2.62
CA GLY A 235 -4.33 -4.99 -3.99
C GLY A 235 -2.84 -5.17 -4.27
N LYS A 236 -2.07 -5.70 -3.31
CA LYS A 236 -0.61 -5.86 -3.40
C LYS A 236 -0.20 -7.31 -3.14
N GLY A 237 0.28 -7.67 -1.97
CA GLY A 237 0.71 -9.03 -1.65
C GLY A 237 -0.35 -10.11 -1.89
N PHE A 238 -1.62 -9.78 -1.76
CA PHE A 238 -2.75 -10.69 -2.04
C PHE A 238 -3.10 -10.84 -3.53
N GLY A 239 -2.66 -9.92 -4.40
CA GLY A 239 -2.93 -9.97 -5.84
C GLY A 239 -4.40 -9.75 -6.24
N VAL A 240 -5.25 -9.19 -5.36
CA VAL A 240 -6.68 -8.99 -5.59
C VAL A 240 -7.03 -7.48 -5.47
N SER A 241 -7.88 -7.09 -4.55
CA SER A 241 -8.21 -5.70 -4.20
C SER A 241 -9.03 -5.65 -2.92
N GLY A 242 -9.21 -4.46 -2.36
CA GLY A 242 -9.91 -4.28 -1.09
C GLY A 242 -8.95 -4.04 0.07
N ALA A 243 -9.50 -3.99 1.28
CA ALA A 243 -8.75 -3.77 2.52
C ALA A 243 -9.50 -4.32 3.73
N ALA A 244 -8.81 -4.40 4.85
CA ALA A 244 -9.43 -4.65 6.15
C ALA A 244 -8.80 -3.79 7.24
N VAL A 245 -9.59 -3.50 8.26
CA VAL A 245 -9.14 -2.91 9.52
C VAL A 245 -9.21 -3.98 10.61
N LEU A 246 -8.09 -4.26 11.26
CA LEU A 246 -7.96 -5.19 12.38
C LEU A 246 -7.94 -4.39 13.67
N CYS A 247 -8.78 -4.76 14.64
CA CYS A 247 -8.92 -4.03 15.90
C CYS A 247 -9.55 -4.90 16.99
N SER A 248 -9.76 -4.30 18.17
CA SER A 248 -10.54 -4.92 19.24
C SER A 248 -12.03 -5.01 18.91
N SER A 249 -12.78 -5.87 19.60
CA SER A 249 -14.23 -5.99 19.41
C SER A 249 -14.94 -4.66 19.67
N THR A 250 -14.58 -3.93 20.70
CA THR A 250 -15.18 -2.63 21.04
C THR A 250 -14.96 -1.60 19.92
N VAL A 251 -13.76 -1.55 19.34
CA VAL A 251 -13.46 -0.65 18.22
C VAL A 251 -14.21 -1.07 16.97
N ALA A 252 -14.30 -2.37 16.69
CA ALA A 252 -15.07 -2.88 15.55
C ALA A 252 -16.56 -2.50 15.67
N ASP A 253 -17.16 -2.71 16.85
CA ASP A 253 -18.54 -2.33 17.09
C ASP A 253 -18.76 -0.82 16.95
N TYR A 254 -17.82 0.01 17.40
CA TYR A 254 -17.84 1.44 17.20
C TYR A 254 -17.77 1.82 15.70
N LEU A 255 -16.84 1.24 14.94
CA LEU A 255 -16.73 1.50 13.51
C LEU A 255 -17.94 1.06 12.72
N LEU A 256 -18.61 -0.03 13.12
CA LEU A 256 -19.89 -0.45 12.53
C LEU A 256 -20.99 0.61 12.70
N GLN A 257 -20.94 1.43 13.74
CA GLN A 257 -21.93 2.49 13.96
C GLN A 257 -21.57 3.82 13.30
N PHE A 258 -20.26 4.15 13.14
CA PHE A 258 -19.82 5.50 12.83
C PHE A 258 -18.95 5.60 11.57
N ALA A 259 -18.38 4.52 11.06
CA ALA A 259 -17.53 4.55 9.87
C ALA A 259 -18.37 4.66 8.60
N ARG A 260 -18.51 5.87 8.06
CA ARG A 260 -19.43 6.17 6.93
C ARG A 260 -19.13 5.35 5.67
N HIS A 261 -17.85 5.13 5.33
CA HIS A 261 -17.48 4.30 4.18
C HIS A 261 -17.84 2.82 4.35
N LEU A 262 -18.00 2.34 5.59
CA LEU A 262 -18.48 1.00 5.87
C LEU A 262 -20.01 0.94 5.78
N ILE A 263 -20.69 1.97 6.31
CA ILE A 263 -22.15 2.01 6.42
C ILE A 263 -22.80 2.24 5.05
N TYR A 264 -22.25 3.15 4.25
CA TYR A 264 -22.90 3.68 3.04
C TYR A 264 -22.31 3.20 1.73
N SER A 265 -21.14 2.55 1.73
CA SER A 265 -20.58 1.97 0.52
C SER A 265 -21.17 0.57 0.26
N THR A 266 -21.48 0.28 -0.99
CA THR A 266 -21.73 -1.09 -1.42
C THR A 266 -20.51 -1.96 -1.11
N SER A 267 -20.75 -3.11 -0.50
CA SER A 267 -19.69 -4.06 -0.13
C SER A 267 -18.98 -4.62 -1.35
N MET A 268 -17.74 -5.10 -1.17
CA MET A 268 -17.07 -5.86 -2.23
C MET A 268 -17.91 -7.07 -2.65
N PRO A 269 -17.83 -7.53 -3.92
CA PRO A 269 -18.50 -8.74 -4.35
C PRO A 269 -18.14 -9.95 -3.46
N PRO A 270 -19.10 -10.83 -3.11
CA PRO A 270 -18.79 -12.05 -2.35
C PRO A 270 -17.78 -12.94 -3.05
N ALA A 271 -17.76 -12.97 -4.39
CA ALA A 271 -16.75 -13.66 -5.20
C ALA A 271 -15.34 -13.16 -4.92
N GLN A 272 -15.18 -11.86 -4.68
CA GLN A 272 -13.90 -11.26 -4.29
C GLN A 272 -13.46 -11.74 -2.89
N ALA A 273 -14.38 -11.82 -1.95
CA ALA A 273 -14.09 -12.36 -0.62
C ALA A 273 -13.63 -13.82 -0.69
N GLN A 274 -14.24 -14.66 -1.54
CA GLN A 274 -13.81 -16.04 -1.78
C GLN A 274 -12.40 -16.10 -2.40
N ALA A 275 -12.12 -15.26 -3.37
CA ALA A 275 -10.78 -15.16 -3.97
C ALA A 275 -9.73 -14.72 -2.93
N LEU A 276 -10.06 -13.80 -2.04
CA LEU A 276 -9.19 -13.34 -0.96
C LEU A 276 -8.90 -14.44 0.07
N ARG A 277 -9.89 -15.27 0.41
CA ARG A 277 -9.69 -16.44 1.27
C ARG A 277 -8.71 -17.44 0.63
N ALA A 278 -8.87 -17.71 -0.67
CA ALA A 278 -7.93 -18.56 -1.41
C ALA A 278 -6.54 -17.95 -1.45
N SER A 279 -6.42 -16.63 -1.64
CA SER A 279 -5.15 -15.92 -1.59
C SER A 279 -4.49 -16.00 -0.22
N LEU A 280 -5.24 -15.80 0.86
CA LEU A 280 -4.76 -15.96 2.24
C LEU A 280 -4.25 -17.38 2.50
N ALA A 281 -4.96 -18.38 2.02
CA ALA A 281 -4.52 -19.77 2.14
C ALA A 281 -3.17 -20.02 1.45
N VAL A 282 -2.96 -19.47 0.25
CA VAL A 282 -1.64 -19.55 -0.44
C VAL A 282 -0.57 -18.78 0.34
N ILE A 283 -0.85 -17.56 0.80
CA ILE A 283 0.10 -16.73 1.56
C ILE A 283 0.60 -17.45 2.81
N ARG A 284 -0.29 -18.18 3.52
CA ARG A 284 0.02 -18.90 4.75
C ARG A 284 0.71 -20.26 4.54
N SER A 285 0.78 -20.74 3.31
CA SER A 285 1.33 -22.06 2.97
C SER A 285 2.83 -22.01 2.68
N ASP A 286 3.43 -23.21 2.53
CA ASP A 286 4.82 -23.37 2.08
C ASP A 286 5.07 -22.72 0.71
N GLU A 287 4.06 -22.68 -0.18
CA GLU A 287 4.15 -21.93 -1.45
C GLU A 287 4.32 -20.43 -1.20
N GLY A 288 3.58 -19.88 -0.25
CA GLY A 288 3.73 -18.46 0.15
C GLY A 288 5.13 -18.17 0.68
N ASP A 289 5.70 -19.08 1.51
CA ASP A 289 7.06 -18.93 2.01
C ASP A 289 8.08 -19.00 0.88
N ALA A 290 7.97 -19.97 -0.03
CA ALA A 290 8.84 -20.08 -1.20
C ALA A 290 8.79 -18.84 -2.10
N ARG A 291 7.62 -18.20 -2.26
CA ARG A 291 7.48 -16.95 -3.02
C ARG A 291 8.18 -15.78 -2.32
N ARG A 292 8.09 -15.67 -0.99
CA ARG A 292 8.80 -14.65 -0.20
C ARG A 292 10.32 -14.85 -0.28
N GLU A 293 10.79 -16.06 -0.17
CA GLU A 293 12.22 -16.39 -0.32
C GLU A 293 12.74 -16.02 -1.72
N LYS A 294 12.00 -16.39 -2.77
CA LYS A 294 12.32 -16.01 -4.15
C LYS A 294 12.38 -14.48 -4.30
N LEU A 295 11.39 -13.77 -3.78
CA LEU A 295 11.37 -12.30 -3.83
C LEU A 295 12.59 -11.70 -3.12
N ALA A 296 12.95 -12.20 -1.94
CA ALA A 296 14.13 -11.75 -1.20
C ALA A 296 15.44 -11.98 -1.99
N ALA A 297 15.57 -13.13 -2.67
CA ALA A 297 16.71 -13.42 -3.54
C ALA A 297 16.80 -12.45 -4.72
N LEU A 298 15.67 -12.14 -5.38
CA LEU A 298 15.61 -11.16 -6.47
C LEU A 298 15.99 -9.74 -6.00
N ILE A 299 15.52 -9.32 -4.82
CA ILE A 299 15.89 -8.03 -4.22
C ILE A 299 17.39 -7.99 -3.96
N THR A 300 17.95 -9.03 -3.37
CA THR A 300 19.39 -9.13 -3.09
C THR A 300 20.21 -9.01 -4.37
N ARG A 301 19.82 -9.74 -5.43
CA ARG A 301 20.46 -9.68 -6.74
C ARG A 301 20.43 -8.30 -7.35
N PHE A 302 19.25 -7.65 -7.33
CA PHE A 302 19.08 -6.30 -7.84
C PHE A 302 19.99 -5.31 -7.09
N ARG A 303 19.92 -5.31 -5.76
CA ARG A 303 20.72 -4.38 -4.93
C ARG A 303 22.22 -4.56 -5.10
N ALA A 304 22.69 -5.79 -5.28
CA ALA A 304 24.09 -6.05 -5.59
C ALA A 304 24.50 -5.50 -6.97
N GLY A 305 23.61 -5.56 -7.95
CA GLY A 305 23.90 -5.16 -9.33
C GLY A 305 23.80 -3.66 -9.61
N VAL A 306 23.21 -2.85 -8.72
CA VAL A 306 23.04 -1.39 -8.92
C VAL A 306 24.10 -0.53 -8.22
N GLN A 307 25.08 -1.13 -7.54
CA GLN A 307 26.04 -0.39 -6.71
C GLN A 307 26.89 0.64 -7.51
N ASP A 308 27.20 0.34 -8.76
CA ASP A 308 28.05 1.18 -9.62
C ASP A 308 27.24 2.14 -10.52
N LEU A 309 25.92 2.24 -10.32
CA LEU A 309 25.10 3.16 -11.08
C LEU A 309 25.25 4.61 -10.58
N PRO A 310 25.17 5.62 -11.46
CA PRO A 310 25.26 7.04 -11.08
C PRO A 310 23.99 7.56 -10.40
N PHE A 311 23.17 6.67 -9.83
CA PHE A 311 21.91 6.99 -9.14
C PHE A 311 22.01 6.58 -7.68
N LYS A 312 21.40 7.39 -6.81
CA LYS A 312 21.29 7.02 -5.40
C LYS A 312 20.14 5.98 -5.24
N LEU A 313 20.52 4.77 -4.85
CA LEU A 313 19.55 3.76 -4.42
C LEU A 313 19.01 4.13 -3.05
N ALA A 314 17.67 4.09 -2.87
CA ALA A 314 17.06 4.28 -1.56
C ALA A 314 17.41 3.11 -0.61
N ASP A 315 17.39 3.39 0.69
CA ASP A 315 17.61 2.36 1.71
C ASP A 315 16.33 1.57 1.94
N SER A 316 16.14 0.54 1.10
CA SER A 316 14.96 -0.32 1.10
C SER A 316 15.35 -1.79 1.06
N CYS A 317 14.82 -2.57 2.00
CA CYS A 317 14.89 -4.04 1.98
C CYS A 317 13.60 -4.67 1.43
N SER A 318 12.63 -3.86 1.00
CA SER A 318 11.33 -4.33 0.51
C SER A 318 11.33 -4.58 -1.01
N ALA A 319 10.21 -5.04 -1.53
CA ALA A 319 9.97 -5.19 -2.97
C ALA A 319 10.05 -3.88 -3.77
N ILE A 320 9.98 -2.75 -3.08
CA ILE A 320 10.04 -1.41 -3.67
C ILE A 320 11.49 -0.94 -3.64
N GLN A 321 12.08 -0.69 -4.82
CA GLN A 321 13.49 -0.33 -4.98
C GLN A 321 13.63 0.99 -5.75
N PRO A 322 13.53 2.14 -5.08
CA PRO A 322 13.62 3.44 -5.75
C PRO A 322 15.05 3.82 -6.12
N LEU A 323 15.24 4.25 -7.36
CA LEU A 323 16.45 4.92 -7.84
C LEU A 323 16.19 6.43 -7.93
N ILE A 324 16.85 7.22 -7.08
CA ILE A 324 16.65 8.67 -7.02
C ILE A 324 17.41 9.33 -8.17
N VAL A 325 16.67 9.99 -9.06
CA VAL A 325 17.19 10.70 -10.24
C VAL A 325 17.31 12.21 -9.97
N GLY A 326 16.38 12.76 -9.17
CA GLY A 326 16.34 14.17 -8.77
C GLY A 326 15.44 15.01 -9.66
N ASP A 327 15.77 15.13 -10.94
CA ASP A 327 15.03 15.95 -11.92
C ASP A 327 13.87 15.21 -12.59
N ASN A 328 12.76 15.90 -12.83
CA ASN A 328 11.53 15.33 -13.41
C ASN A 328 11.73 14.87 -14.85
N SER A 329 12.33 15.73 -15.68
CA SER A 329 12.53 15.45 -17.09
C SER A 329 13.50 14.29 -17.30
N ARG A 330 14.60 14.28 -16.52
CA ARG A 330 15.58 13.19 -16.54
C ARG A 330 14.96 11.86 -16.11
N ALA A 331 14.09 11.85 -15.09
CA ALA A 331 13.40 10.64 -14.65
C ALA A 331 12.45 10.10 -15.72
N LEU A 332 11.73 10.99 -16.42
CA LEU A 332 10.87 10.62 -17.54
C LEU A 332 11.66 10.05 -18.73
N GLN A 333 12.76 10.70 -19.10
CA GLN A 333 13.62 10.26 -20.20
C GLN A 333 14.24 8.87 -19.89
N LEU A 334 14.67 8.65 -18.67
CA LEU A 334 15.22 7.36 -18.27
C LEU A 334 14.14 6.26 -18.28
N ALA A 335 12.94 6.54 -17.79
CA ALA A 335 11.81 5.59 -17.85
C ALA A 335 11.44 5.24 -19.31
N GLU A 336 11.49 6.22 -20.23
CA GLU A 336 11.21 6.00 -21.63
C GLU A 336 12.30 5.15 -22.31
N LYS A 337 13.57 5.41 -22.02
CA LYS A 337 14.70 4.59 -22.52
C LYS A 337 14.58 3.12 -22.06
N LEU A 338 14.23 2.89 -20.78
CA LEU A 338 13.98 1.56 -20.25
C LEU A 338 12.84 0.86 -20.98
N ARG A 339 11.74 1.59 -21.25
CA ARG A 339 10.60 1.08 -22.00
C ARG A 339 10.97 0.66 -23.41
N GLN A 340 11.75 1.50 -24.13
CA GLN A 340 12.22 1.18 -25.49
C GLN A 340 13.05 -0.11 -25.52
N GLN A 341 13.73 -0.43 -24.42
CA GLN A 341 14.52 -1.65 -24.25
C GLN A 341 13.74 -2.81 -23.59
N GLY A 342 12.42 -2.69 -23.49
CA GLY A 342 11.54 -3.77 -23.03
C GLY A 342 11.32 -3.85 -21.52
N CYS A 343 11.74 -2.85 -20.76
CA CYS A 343 11.52 -2.78 -19.30
C CYS A 343 10.52 -1.66 -18.96
N TRP A 344 9.37 -2.02 -18.39
CA TRP A 344 8.38 -1.05 -17.96
C TRP A 344 8.65 -0.60 -16.52
N VAL A 345 9.06 0.66 -16.36
CA VAL A 345 9.37 1.29 -15.07
C VAL A 345 8.64 2.62 -14.97
N THR A 346 8.11 2.92 -13.79
CA THR A 346 7.36 4.16 -13.55
C THR A 346 8.26 5.25 -12.94
N ALA A 347 8.29 6.43 -13.59
CA ALA A 347 8.88 7.63 -13.03
C ALA A 347 7.89 8.31 -12.05
N ILE A 348 8.29 8.47 -10.81
CA ILE A 348 7.54 9.16 -9.77
C ILE A 348 8.11 10.57 -9.58
N ARG A 349 7.23 11.57 -9.54
CA ARG A 349 7.57 12.98 -9.51
C ARG A 349 6.73 13.74 -8.48
N PRO A 350 7.12 14.95 -8.08
CA PRO A 350 6.27 15.83 -7.29
C PRO A 350 4.86 15.96 -7.88
N PRO A 351 3.81 16.10 -7.06
CA PRO A 351 3.83 16.19 -5.59
C PRO A 351 3.81 14.84 -4.88
N THR A 352 3.89 13.71 -5.59
CA THR A 352 3.88 12.36 -4.97
C THR A 352 5.11 12.15 -4.11
N VAL A 353 6.24 12.73 -4.50
CA VAL A 353 7.50 12.77 -3.76
C VAL A 353 7.94 14.22 -3.61
N PRO A 354 8.84 14.57 -2.66
CA PRO A 354 9.33 15.93 -2.50
C PRO A 354 10.02 16.49 -3.77
N SER A 355 10.00 17.82 -3.91
CA SER A 355 10.71 18.49 -5.02
C SER A 355 12.20 18.14 -5.01
N GLY A 356 12.78 17.93 -6.21
CA GLY A 356 14.17 17.52 -6.35
C GLY A 356 14.47 16.06 -6.03
N THR A 357 13.45 15.23 -5.83
CA THR A 357 13.58 13.80 -5.50
C THR A 357 12.81 12.89 -6.46
N ALA A 358 12.62 13.34 -7.71
CA ALA A 358 12.04 12.49 -8.75
C ALA A 358 12.86 11.20 -8.88
N ARG A 359 12.17 10.09 -9.08
CA ARG A 359 12.79 8.75 -9.02
C ARG A 359 12.15 7.78 -9.99
N LEU A 360 12.89 6.75 -10.34
CA LEU A 360 12.31 5.53 -10.86
C LEU A 360 11.87 4.66 -9.67
N ARG A 361 10.59 4.35 -9.60
CA ARG A 361 10.08 3.42 -8.60
C ARG A 361 10.01 2.03 -9.21
N LEU A 362 11.07 1.26 -8.99
CA LEU A 362 11.08 -0.13 -9.40
C LEU A 362 10.40 -1.00 -8.35
N THR A 363 9.62 -1.98 -8.81
CA THR A 363 9.02 -2.99 -7.96
C THR A 363 9.40 -4.37 -8.46
N LEU A 364 9.83 -5.22 -7.54
CA LEU A 364 10.14 -6.61 -7.81
C LEU A 364 8.99 -7.49 -7.31
N THR A 365 8.73 -8.57 -7.99
CA THR A 365 7.69 -9.54 -7.62
C THR A 365 8.24 -10.95 -7.68
N ALA A 366 7.65 -11.87 -6.93
CA ALA A 366 8.00 -13.29 -6.99
C ALA A 366 7.68 -13.95 -8.36
N ALA A 367 6.94 -13.24 -9.23
CA ALA A 367 6.70 -13.68 -10.59
C ALA A 367 7.91 -13.46 -11.52
N HIS A 368 8.84 -12.55 -11.16
CA HIS A 368 10.08 -12.37 -11.89
C HIS A 368 11.00 -13.58 -11.75
N GLU A 369 11.88 -13.74 -12.75
CA GLU A 369 13.00 -14.69 -12.74
C GLU A 369 14.32 -13.93 -12.56
N MET A 370 15.38 -14.65 -12.15
CA MET A 370 16.71 -14.04 -11.97
C MET A 370 17.20 -13.36 -13.24
N GLN A 371 16.93 -13.95 -14.40
CA GLN A 371 17.27 -13.41 -15.71
C GLN A 371 16.57 -12.07 -16.02
N ASP A 372 15.38 -11.83 -15.47
CA ASP A 372 14.68 -10.55 -15.64
C ASP A 372 15.41 -9.44 -14.90
N ILE A 373 15.93 -9.76 -13.72
CA ILE A 373 16.75 -8.83 -12.92
C ILE A 373 18.07 -8.53 -13.65
N ASP A 374 18.73 -9.57 -14.19
CA ASP A 374 19.95 -9.37 -14.96
C ASP A 374 19.72 -8.50 -16.19
N ARG A 375 18.60 -8.72 -16.89
CA ARG A 375 18.20 -7.88 -18.04
C ARG A 375 17.94 -6.43 -17.63
N LEU A 376 17.23 -6.21 -16.53
CA LEU A 376 17.00 -4.86 -15.99
C LEU A 376 18.33 -4.15 -15.65
N LEU A 377 19.25 -4.86 -15.00
CA LEU A 377 20.57 -4.33 -14.64
C LEU A 377 21.38 -3.96 -15.88
N GLU A 378 21.40 -4.83 -16.89
CA GLU A 378 22.07 -4.56 -18.17
C GLU A 378 21.54 -3.27 -18.82
N VAL A 379 20.20 -3.12 -18.86
CA VAL A 379 19.57 -1.93 -19.43
C VAL A 379 19.85 -0.68 -18.61
N LEU A 380 19.88 -0.78 -17.28
CA LEU A 380 20.21 0.34 -16.39
C LEU A 380 21.66 0.79 -16.58
N HIS A 381 22.63 -0.14 -16.65
CA HIS A 381 24.03 0.19 -16.90
C HIS A 381 24.27 0.80 -18.29
N GLY A 382 23.53 0.36 -19.30
CA GLY A 382 23.61 0.93 -20.66
C GLY A 382 23.03 2.34 -20.80
N ASN A 383 22.33 2.88 -19.77
CA ASN A 383 21.65 4.18 -19.80
C ASN A 383 22.02 5.09 -18.62
N GLY A 384 22.95 4.67 -17.77
CA GLY A 384 23.45 5.39 -16.61
C GLY A 384 24.38 6.57 -16.89
#